data_a7b969a1f47d265198193bb0ec8b8fe0
#
_entry.id   a7b969a1f47d265198193bb0ec8b8fe0
#
_cell.length_a   1.000
_cell.length_b   1.000
_cell.length_c   1.000
_cell.angle_alpha   90.00
_cell.angle_beta   90.00
_cell.angle_gamma   90.00
#
_symmetry.space_group_name_H-M   'P 1'
#
loop_
_entity.id
_entity.type
_entity.pdbx_description
1 polymer ?
#
loop_
_entity_poly.entity_id
_entity_poly.type
_entity_poly.pdbx_seq_one_letter_code
_entity_poly.pdbx_strand_id
1 'polypeptide(L)'
;MNILFYLGHPAQYHFIKNSARQLIEDGHQVKILIKTKDILESLLQEDGWEYENIQPNYRKNAKLAILTASFKRTLAVLKAARRFKADILIGTDSSIAQAGWLLRKPAITTLEDDIEVIGNLAKLTYPFTTHIVAPRPCRVGKWEKKKVPYEGYMKLAYLHPNYFTPDENIVRDYGIEGKYVLIRLAKLVAHHDAGIGGLGTSLVKKMVAQVEAMGYKAYISSEVDLCADLEPYRLSIHYRDIHHVLAFASLLISDSQSMSVEAAMLGTPSIRFSDFKGRISVLEELEENYQLTFGIKTDEPEKLKEKTAELLRMSDVRATFQQRRQKMLSEKIDVAAFLTAFIENYPEIR
;
A
#
# COMPACT_ATOMS: atom_id res chain seq x y z
N MET A 1 -21.66 10.69 -13.62
CA MET A 1 -20.44 11.56 -13.69
C MET A 1 -19.34 10.87 -14.49
N ASN A 2 -18.42 11.64 -15.03
CA ASN A 2 -17.20 11.17 -15.68
C ASN A 2 -16.04 11.26 -14.68
N ILE A 3 -15.59 10.13 -14.16
CA ILE A 3 -14.60 10.01 -13.09
C ILE A 3 -13.27 9.57 -13.69
N LEU A 4 -12.21 10.34 -13.46
CA LEU A 4 -10.88 10.03 -13.98
C LEU A 4 -9.93 9.66 -12.85
N PHE A 5 -9.41 8.44 -12.87
CA PHE A 5 -8.36 7.99 -11.97
C PHE A 5 -6.99 8.04 -12.66
N TYR A 6 -5.95 8.40 -11.91
CA TYR A 6 -4.57 8.24 -12.32
C TYR A 6 -3.79 7.39 -11.32
N LEU A 7 -3.20 6.32 -11.81
CA LEU A 7 -2.47 5.34 -11.02
C LEU A 7 -1.00 5.33 -11.40
N GLY A 8 -0.16 5.53 -10.45
CA GLY A 8 1.30 5.51 -10.60
C GLY A 8 1.99 4.37 -9.86
N HIS A 9 1.21 3.51 -9.16
CA HIS A 9 1.74 2.40 -8.35
C HIS A 9 0.67 1.31 -8.15
N PRO A 10 1.05 0.01 -8.07
CA PRO A 10 0.11 -1.11 -7.83
C PRO A 10 -0.81 -0.91 -6.61
N ALA A 11 -0.29 -0.38 -5.50
CA ALA A 11 -1.09 -0.12 -4.30
C ALA A 11 -2.26 0.86 -4.55
N GLN A 12 -2.11 1.80 -5.49
CA GLN A 12 -3.19 2.73 -5.86
C GLN A 12 -4.29 2.01 -6.64
N TYR A 13 -3.94 1.04 -7.47
CA TYR A 13 -4.91 0.18 -8.14
C TYR A 13 -5.72 -0.63 -7.12
N HIS A 14 -5.05 -1.33 -6.21
CA HIS A 14 -5.75 -2.07 -5.16
C HIS A 14 -6.70 -1.19 -4.36
N PHE A 15 -6.29 0.03 -4.03
CA PHE A 15 -7.11 0.99 -3.30
C PHE A 15 -8.39 1.37 -4.02
N ILE A 16 -8.34 1.58 -5.35
CA ILE A 16 -9.51 2.09 -6.08
C ILE A 16 -10.37 1.00 -6.73
N LYS A 17 -9.85 -0.24 -6.92
CA LYS A 17 -10.48 -1.24 -7.79
C LYS A 17 -11.93 -1.55 -7.45
N ASN A 18 -12.26 -1.71 -6.15
CA ASN A 18 -13.60 -2.05 -5.71
C ASN A 18 -14.55 -0.84 -5.83
N SER A 19 -14.09 0.35 -5.41
CA SER A 19 -14.86 1.58 -5.61
C SER A 19 -15.09 1.90 -7.09
N ALA A 20 -14.07 1.71 -7.93
CA ALA A 20 -14.21 1.97 -9.36
C ALA A 20 -15.19 1.01 -10.05
N ARG A 21 -15.23 -0.28 -9.63
CA ARG A 21 -16.24 -1.24 -10.09
C ARG A 21 -17.63 -0.81 -9.67
N GLN A 22 -17.82 -0.48 -8.39
CA GLN A 22 -19.13 -0.04 -7.88
C GLN A 22 -19.62 1.22 -8.61
N LEU A 23 -18.75 2.21 -8.83
CA LEU A 23 -19.09 3.43 -9.56
C LEU A 23 -19.54 3.13 -11.01
N ILE A 24 -18.96 2.12 -11.67
CA ILE A 24 -19.42 1.69 -13.01
C ILE A 24 -20.79 1.03 -12.92
N GLU A 25 -21.00 0.15 -11.94
CA GLU A 25 -22.30 -0.49 -11.68
C GLU A 25 -23.39 0.52 -11.37
N ASP A 26 -23.06 1.61 -10.68
CA ASP A 26 -23.96 2.73 -10.37
C ASP A 26 -24.15 3.71 -11.56
N GLY A 27 -23.63 3.35 -12.74
CA GLY A 27 -23.84 4.06 -14.01
C GLY A 27 -22.93 5.23 -14.27
N HIS A 28 -21.82 5.36 -13.54
CA HIS A 28 -20.80 6.37 -13.80
C HIS A 28 -19.82 5.92 -14.90
N GLN A 29 -19.23 6.89 -15.60
CA GLN A 29 -18.16 6.62 -16.55
C GLN A 29 -16.82 6.73 -15.84
N VAL A 30 -16.04 5.66 -15.85
CA VAL A 30 -14.70 5.61 -15.24
C VAL A 30 -13.63 5.53 -16.30
N LYS A 31 -12.60 6.37 -16.20
CA LYS A 31 -11.39 6.32 -17.00
C LYS A 31 -10.17 6.18 -16.14
N ILE A 32 -9.32 5.19 -16.44
CA ILE A 32 -8.08 4.93 -15.74
C ILE A 32 -6.90 5.38 -16.61
N LEU A 33 -6.09 6.29 -16.08
CA LEU A 33 -4.79 6.65 -16.65
C LEU A 33 -3.69 6.03 -15.79
N ILE A 34 -2.62 5.57 -16.44
CA ILE A 34 -1.48 4.98 -15.73
C ILE A 34 -0.13 5.50 -16.25
N LYS A 35 0.92 5.24 -15.49
CA LYS A 35 2.30 5.13 -15.97
C LYS A 35 2.77 3.69 -15.78
N THR A 36 3.69 3.22 -16.62
CA THR A 36 4.35 1.93 -16.40
C THR A 36 5.09 1.92 -15.06
N LYS A 37 4.71 1.00 -14.18
CA LYS A 37 5.33 0.82 -12.86
C LYS A 37 5.08 -0.60 -12.34
N ASP A 38 6.16 -1.35 -12.14
CA ASP A 38 6.14 -2.70 -11.59
C ASP A 38 5.08 -3.59 -12.28
N ILE A 39 4.21 -4.25 -11.53
CA ILE A 39 3.14 -5.14 -12.02
C ILE A 39 1.81 -4.43 -12.33
N LEU A 40 1.75 -3.09 -12.33
CA LEU A 40 0.49 -2.34 -12.45
C LEU A 40 -0.29 -2.67 -13.73
N GLU A 41 0.40 -2.76 -14.87
CA GLU A 41 -0.24 -3.09 -16.16
C GLU A 41 -0.79 -4.52 -16.15
N SER A 42 -0.03 -5.48 -15.62
CA SER A 42 -0.47 -6.87 -15.50
C SER A 42 -1.72 -7.00 -14.62
N LEU A 43 -1.76 -6.30 -13.47
CA LEU A 43 -2.94 -6.27 -12.60
C LEU A 43 -4.20 -5.77 -13.32
N LEU A 44 -4.07 -4.68 -14.08
CA LEU A 44 -5.19 -4.09 -14.82
C LEU A 44 -5.67 -5.01 -15.95
N GLN A 45 -4.73 -5.59 -16.71
CA GLN A 45 -5.04 -6.50 -17.82
C GLN A 45 -5.74 -7.76 -17.33
N GLU A 46 -5.23 -8.40 -16.27
CA GLU A 46 -5.81 -9.61 -15.71
C GLU A 46 -7.20 -9.38 -15.10
N ASP A 47 -7.46 -8.19 -14.55
CA ASP A 47 -8.77 -7.81 -14.02
C ASP A 47 -9.72 -7.25 -15.11
N GLY A 48 -9.29 -7.23 -16.38
CA GLY A 48 -10.10 -6.80 -17.52
C GLY A 48 -10.37 -5.30 -17.60
N TRP A 49 -9.50 -4.47 -16.99
CA TRP A 49 -9.67 -3.03 -17.01
C TRP A 49 -9.19 -2.40 -18.30
N GLU A 50 -9.99 -1.50 -18.85
CA GLU A 50 -9.52 -0.56 -19.87
C GLU A 50 -8.72 0.58 -19.23
N TYR A 51 -7.54 0.88 -19.75
CA TYR A 51 -6.68 1.95 -19.26
C TYR A 51 -5.93 2.65 -20.39
N GLU A 52 -5.48 3.87 -20.14
CA GLU A 52 -4.60 4.62 -21.04
C GLU A 52 -3.26 4.85 -20.37
N ASN A 53 -2.18 4.27 -20.93
CA ASN A 53 -0.84 4.49 -20.42
C ASN A 53 -0.27 5.79 -21.00
N ILE A 54 -0.20 6.82 -20.16
CA ILE A 54 0.30 8.16 -20.56
C ILE A 54 1.81 8.31 -20.39
N GLN A 55 2.51 7.30 -19.83
CA GLN A 55 3.96 7.29 -19.67
C GLN A 55 4.50 5.85 -19.73
N PRO A 56 4.59 5.27 -20.96
CA PRO A 56 4.97 3.86 -21.15
C PRO A 56 6.46 3.58 -20.92
N ASN A 57 7.33 4.61 -20.88
CA ASN A 57 8.77 4.42 -20.73
C ASN A 57 9.26 4.88 -19.35
N TYR A 58 9.87 3.96 -18.62
CA TYR A 58 10.59 4.27 -17.38
C TYR A 58 11.91 5.00 -17.71
N ARG A 59 12.04 6.26 -17.34
CA ARG A 59 13.27 7.03 -17.57
C ARG A 59 14.19 7.01 -16.35
N LYS A 60 15.48 6.75 -16.61
CA LYS A 60 16.57 6.83 -15.63
C LYS A 60 16.80 8.28 -15.13
N ASN A 61 17.19 8.37 -13.87
CA ASN A 61 17.34 9.54 -13.02
C ASN A 61 18.29 10.64 -13.54
N ALA A 62 17.73 11.79 -13.94
CA ALA A 62 18.40 13.08 -13.85
C ALA A 62 17.39 14.09 -13.31
N LYS A 63 17.77 14.98 -12.38
CA LYS A 63 16.83 15.93 -11.72
C LYS A 63 16.03 16.79 -12.71
N LEU A 64 16.66 17.26 -13.80
CA LEU A 64 15.98 17.97 -14.89
C LEU A 64 14.98 17.08 -15.65
N ALA A 65 15.29 15.78 -15.82
CA ALA A 65 14.38 14.83 -16.46
C ALA A 65 13.12 14.57 -15.60
N ILE A 66 13.21 14.66 -14.28
CA ILE A 66 12.07 14.50 -13.37
C ILE A 66 11.09 15.66 -13.52
N LEU A 67 11.58 16.90 -13.55
CA LEU A 67 10.73 18.10 -13.72
C LEU A 67 10.04 18.12 -15.10
N THR A 68 10.78 17.85 -16.17
CA THR A 68 10.21 17.78 -17.52
C THR A 68 9.23 16.63 -17.68
N ALA A 69 9.48 15.47 -17.04
CA ALA A 69 8.56 14.33 -17.04
C ALA A 69 7.28 14.66 -16.26
N SER A 70 7.39 15.36 -15.11
CA SER A 70 6.22 15.80 -14.34
C SER A 70 5.35 16.75 -15.16
N PHE A 71 5.94 17.74 -15.82
CA PHE A 71 5.21 18.68 -16.67
C PHE A 71 4.52 17.97 -17.85
N LYS A 72 5.24 17.08 -18.56
CA LYS A 72 4.66 16.28 -19.66
C LYS A 72 3.49 15.43 -19.19
N ARG A 73 3.60 14.84 -17.99
CA ARG A 73 2.54 14.04 -17.38
C ARG A 73 1.32 14.92 -17.07
N THR A 74 1.51 16.09 -16.46
CA THR A 74 0.41 17.05 -16.23
C THR A 74 -0.31 17.40 -17.52
N LEU A 75 0.41 17.67 -18.60
CA LEU A 75 -0.19 17.94 -19.92
C LEU A 75 -0.94 16.74 -20.49
N ALA A 76 -0.42 15.51 -20.31
CA ALA A 76 -1.07 14.30 -20.76
C ALA A 76 -2.39 14.05 -19.99
N VAL A 77 -2.36 14.19 -18.65
CA VAL A 77 -3.57 14.12 -17.80
C VAL A 77 -4.59 15.19 -18.22
N LEU A 78 -4.14 16.44 -18.45
CA LEU A 78 -4.98 17.55 -18.87
C LEU A 78 -5.70 17.24 -20.20
N LYS A 79 -4.97 16.71 -21.18
CA LYS A 79 -5.52 16.32 -22.50
C LYS A 79 -6.55 15.19 -22.35
N ALA A 80 -6.22 14.15 -21.59
CA ALA A 80 -7.09 13.01 -21.35
C ALA A 80 -8.38 13.44 -20.61
N ALA A 81 -8.25 14.25 -19.56
CA ALA A 81 -9.38 14.77 -18.80
C ALA A 81 -10.33 15.64 -19.63
N ARG A 82 -9.78 16.51 -20.51
CA ARG A 82 -10.59 17.30 -21.44
C ARG A 82 -11.33 16.42 -22.45
N ARG A 83 -10.64 15.45 -23.08
CA ARG A 83 -11.23 14.52 -24.06
C ARG A 83 -12.34 13.68 -23.44
N PHE A 84 -12.12 13.20 -22.23
CA PHE A 84 -13.07 12.41 -21.46
C PHE A 84 -14.20 13.26 -20.84
N LYS A 85 -14.06 14.60 -20.84
CA LYS A 85 -14.97 15.55 -20.15
C LYS A 85 -15.10 15.20 -18.65
N ALA A 86 -13.97 14.95 -18.01
CA ALA A 86 -13.93 14.54 -16.60
C ALA A 86 -14.64 15.57 -15.70
N ASP A 87 -15.49 15.09 -14.81
CA ASP A 87 -16.17 15.89 -13.77
C ASP A 87 -15.29 15.98 -12.53
N ILE A 88 -14.59 14.90 -12.19
CA ILE A 88 -13.71 14.78 -11.03
C ILE A 88 -12.42 14.01 -11.41
N LEU A 89 -11.29 14.40 -10.85
CA LEU A 89 -9.99 13.77 -11.04
C LEU A 89 -9.49 13.22 -9.70
N ILE A 90 -9.02 11.98 -9.66
CA ILE A 90 -8.63 11.29 -8.43
C ILE A 90 -7.28 10.60 -8.60
N GLY A 91 -6.38 10.75 -7.64
CA GLY A 91 -5.09 10.08 -7.63
C GLY A 91 -4.12 10.66 -6.60
N THR A 92 -2.93 10.09 -6.51
CA THR A 92 -1.89 10.52 -5.55
C THR A 92 -0.86 11.46 -6.16
N ASP A 93 -0.67 11.41 -7.49
CA ASP A 93 0.37 12.16 -8.19
C ASP A 93 0.00 13.65 -8.37
N SER A 94 1.00 14.52 -8.31
CA SER A 94 0.82 15.97 -8.48
C SER A 94 0.16 16.36 -9.81
N SER A 95 0.33 15.57 -10.86
CA SER A 95 -0.27 15.84 -12.17
C SER A 95 -1.80 15.87 -12.16
N ILE A 96 -2.45 15.06 -11.29
CA ILE A 96 -3.90 15.07 -11.10
C ILE A 96 -4.35 16.40 -10.50
N ALA A 97 -3.72 16.82 -9.41
CA ALA A 97 -4.06 18.05 -8.72
C ALA A 97 -3.85 19.27 -9.61
N GLN A 98 -2.71 19.33 -10.30
CA GLN A 98 -2.38 20.43 -11.22
C GLN A 98 -3.30 20.48 -12.44
N ALA A 99 -3.63 19.31 -13.04
CA ALA A 99 -4.56 19.25 -14.17
C ALA A 99 -5.99 19.67 -13.76
N GLY A 100 -6.47 19.21 -12.60
CA GLY A 100 -7.77 19.62 -12.07
C GLY A 100 -7.85 21.13 -11.80
N TRP A 101 -6.82 21.69 -11.18
CA TRP A 101 -6.71 23.14 -10.96
C TRP A 101 -6.77 23.94 -12.28
N LEU A 102 -6.00 23.52 -13.30
CA LEU A 102 -6.00 24.16 -14.62
C LEU A 102 -7.35 24.04 -15.34
N LEU A 103 -8.08 22.94 -15.13
CA LEU A 103 -9.41 22.70 -15.70
C LEU A 103 -10.54 23.32 -14.89
N ARG A 104 -10.26 23.85 -13.69
CA ARG A 104 -11.26 24.26 -12.68
C ARG A 104 -12.23 23.13 -12.35
N LYS A 105 -11.70 21.89 -12.31
CA LYS A 105 -12.43 20.69 -11.93
C LYS A 105 -11.92 20.19 -10.56
N PRO A 106 -12.77 19.54 -9.75
CA PRO A 106 -12.33 18.93 -8.51
C PRO A 106 -11.17 17.95 -8.75
N ALA A 107 -10.13 18.07 -7.94
CA ALA A 107 -9.00 17.14 -7.89
C ALA A 107 -8.86 16.60 -6.47
N ILE A 108 -9.03 15.31 -6.32
CA ILE A 108 -8.96 14.60 -5.04
C ILE A 108 -7.62 13.89 -4.95
N THR A 109 -6.85 14.24 -3.93
CA THR A 109 -5.61 13.52 -3.61
C THR A 109 -5.90 12.46 -2.57
N THR A 110 -5.62 11.20 -2.90
CA THR A 110 -5.74 10.06 -1.98
C THR A 110 -4.38 9.60 -1.52
N LEU A 111 -4.17 9.43 -0.22
CA LEU A 111 -2.88 8.99 0.34
C LEU A 111 -3.03 8.41 1.75
N GLU A 112 -1.98 7.74 2.23
CA GLU A 112 -1.89 7.14 3.56
C GLU A 112 -0.62 7.58 4.31
N ASP A 113 0.23 8.40 3.70
CA ASP A 113 1.49 8.83 4.27
C ASP A 113 1.39 10.22 4.93
N ASP A 114 2.14 10.40 6.00
CA ASP A 114 2.29 11.68 6.67
C ASP A 114 3.09 12.69 5.82
N ILE A 115 2.76 13.97 5.94
CA ILE A 115 3.43 15.04 5.19
C ILE A 115 4.94 15.07 5.43
N GLU A 116 5.40 14.67 6.61
CA GLU A 116 6.81 14.58 6.96
C GLU A 116 7.55 13.52 6.13
N VAL A 117 6.85 12.49 5.67
CA VAL A 117 7.40 11.44 4.81
C VAL A 117 7.39 11.87 3.35
N ILE A 118 6.29 12.47 2.88
CA ILE A 118 6.07 12.80 1.47
C ILE A 118 6.24 14.29 1.14
N GLY A 119 6.98 15.04 1.94
CA GLY A 119 7.04 16.50 1.89
C GLY A 119 7.22 17.12 0.50
N ASN A 120 8.04 16.55 -0.37
CA ASN A 120 8.23 17.03 -1.74
C ASN A 120 6.99 16.80 -2.61
N LEU A 121 6.33 15.63 -2.50
CA LEU A 121 5.09 15.34 -3.20
C LEU A 121 3.97 16.27 -2.69
N ALA A 122 3.85 16.44 -1.38
CA ALA A 122 2.85 17.31 -0.78
C ALA A 122 2.98 18.77 -1.26
N LYS A 123 4.21 19.32 -1.35
CA LYS A 123 4.47 20.68 -1.87
C LYS A 123 3.99 20.87 -3.31
N LEU A 124 4.07 19.83 -4.14
CA LEU A 124 3.67 19.87 -5.56
C LEU A 124 2.19 19.54 -5.78
N THR A 125 1.53 18.94 -4.79
CA THR A 125 0.17 18.40 -4.91
C THR A 125 -0.85 19.24 -4.13
N TYR A 126 -0.64 19.42 -2.83
CA TYR A 126 -1.62 20.00 -1.91
C TYR A 126 -2.06 21.44 -2.22
N PRO A 127 -1.20 22.34 -2.76
CA PRO A 127 -1.65 23.66 -3.19
C PRO A 127 -2.77 23.59 -4.24
N PHE A 128 -2.72 22.60 -5.14
CA PHE A 128 -3.61 22.47 -6.31
C PHE A 128 -4.78 21.52 -6.08
N THR A 129 -4.72 20.65 -5.06
CA THR A 129 -5.79 19.71 -4.76
C THR A 129 -6.99 20.41 -4.13
N THR A 130 -8.19 19.92 -4.40
CA THR A 130 -9.42 20.40 -3.77
C THR A 130 -9.58 19.78 -2.39
N HIS A 131 -9.50 18.45 -2.30
CA HIS A 131 -9.55 17.71 -1.05
C HIS A 131 -8.44 16.67 -0.97
N ILE A 132 -8.04 16.35 0.26
CA ILE A 132 -7.07 15.31 0.61
C ILE A 132 -7.82 14.24 1.39
N VAL A 133 -8.11 13.12 0.73
CA VAL A 133 -8.77 11.97 1.36
C VAL A 133 -7.70 11.08 1.97
N ALA A 134 -7.67 10.99 3.29
CA ALA A 134 -6.62 10.29 4.03
C ALA A 134 -7.17 9.65 5.32
N PRO A 135 -6.56 8.56 5.82
CA PRO A 135 -6.85 8.04 7.15
C PRO A 135 -6.79 9.12 8.22
N ARG A 136 -7.65 9.02 9.22
CA ARG A 136 -7.71 10.03 10.30
C ARG A 136 -6.35 10.30 10.96
N PRO A 137 -5.50 9.29 11.29
CA PRO A 137 -4.23 9.55 11.94
C PRO A 137 -3.21 10.28 11.06
N CYS A 138 -3.33 10.23 9.72
CA CYS A 138 -2.35 10.84 8.81
C CYS A 138 -2.30 12.36 8.97
N ARG A 139 -1.10 12.91 9.08
CA ARG A 139 -0.86 14.34 9.19
C ARG A 139 -0.68 14.98 7.82
N VAL A 140 -1.42 16.05 7.54
CA VAL A 140 -1.31 16.82 6.29
C VAL A 140 -0.76 18.23 6.53
N GLY A 141 -0.28 18.53 7.74
CA GLY A 141 0.31 19.78 8.14
C GLY A 141 -0.67 20.95 8.00
N LYS A 142 -0.22 22.07 7.43
CA LYS A 142 -1.06 23.28 7.26
C LYS A 142 -2.28 23.09 6.35
N TRP A 143 -2.47 21.90 5.75
CA TRP A 143 -3.54 21.60 4.79
C TRP A 143 -4.74 20.90 5.43
N GLU A 144 -4.86 20.87 6.76
CA GLU A 144 -5.97 20.23 7.49
C GLU A 144 -7.35 20.69 7.01
N LYS A 145 -7.51 21.95 6.58
CA LYS A 145 -8.78 22.44 6.02
C LYS A 145 -9.21 21.75 4.71
N LYS A 146 -8.26 21.12 4.01
CA LYS A 146 -8.55 20.34 2.79
C LYS A 146 -8.69 18.84 3.07
N LYS A 147 -8.36 18.39 4.27
CA LYS A 147 -8.41 16.98 4.62
C LYS A 147 -9.85 16.52 4.80
N VAL A 148 -10.18 15.43 4.15
CA VAL A 148 -11.37 14.60 4.40
C VAL A 148 -10.88 13.33 5.08
N PRO A 149 -10.92 13.30 6.42
CA PRO A 149 -10.43 12.15 7.18
C PRO A 149 -11.46 11.03 7.14
N TYR A 150 -10.99 9.77 7.10
CA TYR A 150 -11.83 8.60 7.28
C TYR A 150 -11.29 7.67 8.37
N GLU A 151 -12.20 6.96 9.05
CA GLU A 151 -11.87 5.98 10.08
C GLU A 151 -11.52 4.65 9.42
N GLY A 152 -10.28 4.51 8.95
CA GLY A 152 -9.84 3.31 8.26
C GLY A 152 -8.40 3.43 7.75
N TYR A 153 -8.00 2.44 6.99
CA TYR A 153 -6.68 2.35 6.35
C TYR A 153 -6.87 2.05 4.86
N MET A 154 -6.01 2.59 3.99
CA MET A 154 -6.14 2.36 2.54
C MET A 154 -6.26 0.87 2.16
N LYS A 155 -5.60 -0.01 2.93
CA LYS A 155 -5.60 -1.45 2.66
C LYS A 155 -6.96 -2.10 2.92
N LEU A 156 -7.83 -1.49 3.75
CA LEU A 156 -9.22 -1.94 3.94
C LEU A 156 -10.08 -1.77 2.68
N ALA A 157 -9.68 -0.93 1.73
CA ALA A 157 -10.39 -0.83 0.45
C ALA A 157 -10.35 -2.14 -0.38
N TYR A 158 -9.44 -3.07 -0.07
CA TYR A 158 -9.32 -4.34 -0.78
C TYR A 158 -9.09 -5.56 0.11
N LEU A 159 -8.73 -5.39 1.40
CA LEU A 159 -8.55 -6.48 2.38
C LEU A 159 -9.65 -6.51 3.46
N HIS A 160 -10.64 -5.63 3.36
CA HIS A 160 -11.84 -5.74 4.19
C HIS A 160 -12.55 -7.07 3.91
N PRO A 161 -13.17 -7.74 4.91
CA PRO A 161 -13.90 -9.00 4.72
C PRO A 161 -14.97 -8.97 3.63
N ASN A 162 -15.50 -7.80 3.28
CA ASN A 162 -16.46 -7.63 2.18
C ASN A 162 -15.84 -7.89 0.79
N TYR A 163 -14.50 -7.79 0.65
CA TYR A 163 -13.81 -7.86 -0.64
C TYR A 163 -12.74 -8.94 -0.71
N PHE A 164 -12.29 -9.45 0.42
CA PHE A 164 -11.22 -10.44 0.47
C PHE A 164 -11.46 -11.49 1.56
N THR A 165 -11.54 -12.72 1.14
CA THR A 165 -11.56 -13.90 2.02
C THR A 165 -10.30 -14.72 1.76
N PRO A 166 -9.42 -14.91 2.74
CA PRO A 166 -8.26 -15.78 2.61
C PRO A 166 -8.67 -17.23 2.28
N ASP A 167 -7.99 -17.84 1.30
CA ASP A 167 -8.18 -19.24 0.91
C ASP A 167 -6.89 -20.03 1.13
N GLU A 168 -6.94 -21.02 2.03
CA GLU A 168 -5.80 -21.87 2.37
C GLU A 168 -5.45 -22.86 1.25
N ASN A 169 -6.41 -23.23 0.39
CA ASN A 169 -6.12 -24.12 -0.73
C ASN A 169 -5.13 -23.50 -1.71
N ILE A 170 -5.27 -22.20 -1.98
CA ILE A 170 -4.30 -21.46 -2.81
C ILE A 170 -2.89 -21.58 -2.22
N VAL A 171 -2.75 -21.49 -0.90
CA VAL A 171 -1.45 -21.63 -0.23
C VAL A 171 -0.89 -23.04 -0.37
N ARG A 172 -1.74 -24.06 -0.25
CA ARG A 172 -1.36 -25.47 -0.41
C ARG A 172 -0.97 -25.80 -1.85
N ASP A 173 -1.60 -25.21 -2.84
CA ASP A 173 -1.28 -25.41 -4.27
C ASP A 173 0.16 -24.96 -4.60
N TYR A 174 0.74 -24.05 -3.80
CA TYR A 174 2.15 -23.68 -3.87
C TYR A 174 3.09 -24.60 -3.07
N GLY A 175 2.58 -25.69 -2.49
CA GLY A 175 3.35 -26.60 -1.64
C GLY A 175 3.75 -26.00 -0.28
N ILE A 176 3.08 -24.91 0.14
CA ILE A 176 3.31 -24.29 1.43
C ILE A 176 2.45 -24.99 2.47
N GLU A 177 3.10 -25.79 3.30
CA GLU A 177 2.44 -26.62 4.32
C GLU A 177 3.01 -26.34 5.71
N GLY A 178 2.15 -26.47 6.72
CA GLY A 178 2.54 -26.31 8.14
C GLY A 178 2.71 -24.84 8.55
N LYS A 179 3.45 -24.64 9.64
CA LYS A 179 3.71 -23.30 10.18
C LYS A 179 4.88 -22.65 9.44
N TYR A 180 4.70 -21.41 9.00
CA TYR A 180 5.76 -20.67 8.29
C TYR A 180 5.81 -19.20 8.67
N VAL A 181 6.98 -18.62 8.47
CA VAL A 181 7.27 -17.19 8.59
C VAL A 181 7.57 -16.63 7.21
N LEU A 182 6.94 -15.53 6.87
CA LEU A 182 7.21 -14.80 5.64
C LEU A 182 8.19 -13.67 5.94
N ILE A 183 9.30 -13.63 5.20
CA ILE A 183 10.29 -12.55 5.25
C ILE A 183 10.12 -11.74 3.97
N ARG A 184 9.85 -10.43 4.09
CA ARG A 184 9.69 -9.54 2.93
C ARG A 184 10.85 -8.58 2.84
N LEU A 185 11.53 -8.58 1.71
CA LEU A 185 12.61 -7.66 1.38
C LEU A 185 12.13 -6.68 0.30
N ALA A 186 11.92 -5.43 0.69
CA ALA A 186 11.52 -4.38 -0.22
C ALA A 186 12.73 -3.74 -0.92
N LYS A 187 12.51 -3.26 -2.15
CA LYS A 187 13.48 -2.42 -2.84
C LYS A 187 13.35 -0.97 -2.36
N LEU A 188 14.17 -0.58 -1.40
CA LEU A 188 14.19 0.78 -0.84
C LEU A 188 14.84 1.77 -1.83
N VAL A 189 14.09 2.20 -2.86
CA VAL A 189 14.56 3.10 -3.93
C VAL A 189 13.67 4.32 -4.16
N ALA A 190 12.62 4.50 -3.39
CA ALA A 190 11.77 5.68 -3.48
C ALA A 190 12.51 6.93 -2.96
N HIS A 191 12.11 8.13 -3.41
CA HIS A 191 12.78 9.38 -2.99
C HIS A 191 12.74 9.62 -1.47
N HIS A 192 11.79 9.03 -0.77
CA HIS A 192 11.67 9.11 0.68
C HIS A 192 12.48 8.00 1.41
N ASP A 193 13.00 7.01 0.68
CA ASP A 193 13.80 5.91 1.24
C ASP A 193 15.31 6.23 1.30
N ALA A 194 15.74 7.39 0.80
CA ALA A 194 17.15 7.76 0.78
C ALA A 194 17.73 7.80 2.21
N GLY A 195 18.69 6.91 2.48
CA GLY A 195 19.31 6.76 3.80
C GLY A 195 18.51 5.94 4.80
N ILE A 196 17.45 5.26 4.38
CA ILE A 196 16.67 4.34 5.22
C ILE A 196 17.31 2.95 5.17
N GLY A 197 17.61 2.39 6.33
CA GLY A 197 18.07 1.02 6.49
C GLY A 197 16.91 0.02 6.47
N GLY A 198 17.23 -1.24 6.15
CA GLY A 198 16.30 -2.36 6.12
C GLY A 198 17.00 -3.69 6.44
N LEU A 199 16.38 -4.80 6.05
CA LEU A 199 16.86 -6.16 6.29
C LEU A 199 18.07 -6.50 5.39
N GLY A 200 19.29 -6.40 5.92
CA GLY A 200 20.52 -6.82 5.21
C GLY A 200 20.68 -8.35 5.15
N THR A 201 21.37 -8.85 4.12
CA THR A 201 21.57 -10.28 3.86
C THR A 201 22.06 -11.07 5.07
N SER A 202 23.03 -10.55 5.83
CA SER A 202 23.55 -11.23 7.03
C SER A 202 22.50 -11.41 8.13
N LEU A 203 21.65 -10.39 8.32
CA LEU A 203 20.56 -10.45 9.29
C LEU A 203 19.47 -11.41 8.83
N VAL A 204 19.12 -11.40 7.54
CA VAL A 204 18.13 -12.33 6.96
C VAL A 204 18.55 -13.78 7.17
N LYS A 205 19.84 -14.13 6.92
CA LYS A 205 20.37 -15.48 7.19
C LYS A 205 20.19 -15.87 8.67
N LYS A 206 20.47 -14.96 9.60
CA LYS A 206 20.27 -15.20 11.04
C LYS A 206 18.80 -15.40 11.38
N MET A 207 17.91 -14.62 10.77
CA MET A 207 16.46 -14.76 10.99
C MET A 207 15.93 -16.09 10.44
N VAL A 208 16.36 -16.50 9.25
CA VAL A 208 16.01 -17.82 8.69
C VAL A 208 16.45 -18.94 9.65
N ALA A 209 17.71 -18.96 10.07
CA ALA A 209 18.21 -19.97 10.99
C ALA A 209 17.44 -19.99 12.33
N GLN A 210 17.10 -18.82 12.88
CA GLN A 210 16.30 -18.73 14.10
C GLN A 210 14.90 -19.30 13.93
N VAL A 211 14.22 -18.96 12.83
CA VAL A 211 12.88 -19.41 12.49
C VAL A 211 12.83 -20.93 12.34
N GLU A 212 13.80 -21.51 11.63
CA GLU A 212 13.91 -22.96 11.44
C GLU A 212 14.22 -23.70 12.75
N ALA A 213 15.12 -23.14 13.59
CA ALA A 213 15.42 -23.70 14.91
C ALA A 213 14.19 -23.71 15.84
N MET A 214 13.18 -22.88 15.57
CA MET A 214 11.90 -22.84 16.28
C MET A 214 10.82 -23.73 15.64
N GLY A 215 11.15 -24.51 14.60
CA GLY A 215 10.25 -25.45 13.94
C GLY A 215 9.30 -24.84 12.92
N TYR A 216 9.61 -23.65 12.41
CA TYR A 216 8.85 -23.00 11.33
C TYR A 216 9.60 -23.09 10.01
N LYS A 217 8.89 -23.17 8.90
CA LYS A 217 9.49 -22.95 7.57
C LYS A 217 9.69 -21.45 7.34
N ALA A 218 10.77 -21.07 6.66
CA ALA A 218 10.99 -19.69 6.24
C ALA A 218 10.75 -19.55 4.75
N TYR A 219 10.03 -18.50 4.34
CA TYR A 219 9.86 -18.11 2.94
C TYR A 219 10.25 -16.64 2.77
N ILE A 220 10.94 -16.33 1.66
CA ILE A 220 11.41 -14.98 1.36
C ILE A 220 10.72 -14.45 0.12
N SER A 221 9.88 -13.43 0.28
CA SER A 221 9.37 -12.61 -0.82
C SER A 221 10.29 -11.40 -1.02
N SER A 222 10.92 -11.28 -2.17
CA SER A 222 11.97 -10.28 -2.38
C SER A 222 11.78 -9.50 -3.68
N GLU A 223 11.95 -8.17 -3.62
CA GLU A 223 12.06 -7.28 -4.78
C GLU A 223 13.52 -7.06 -5.22
N VAL A 224 14.46 -7.67 -4.49
CA VAL A 224 15.89 -7.62 -4.78
C VAL A 224 16.42 -9.03 -5.04
N ASP A 225 17.57 -9.12 -5.70
CA ASP A 225 18.23 -10.40 -5.91
C ASP A 225 18.67 -10.99 -4.57
N LEU A 226 18.44 -12.29 -4.38
CA LEU A 226 18.91 -13.01 -3.22
C LEU A 226 20.31 -13.58 -3.49
N CYS A 227 21.13 -13.73 -2.45
CA CYS A 227 22.38 -14.49 -2.56
C CYS A 227 22.09 -16.00 -2.64
N ALA A 228 23.06 -16.78 -3.14
CA ALA A 228 22.90 -18.22 -3.36
C ALA A 228 22.36 -19.00 -2.14
N ASP A 229 22.81 -18.64 -0.93
CA ASP A 229 22.36 -19.31 0.31
C ASP A 229 20.90 -19.00 0.68
N LEU A 230 20.32 -17.92 0.18
CA LEU A 230 18.93 -17.52 0.45
C LEU A 230 17.96 -17.87 -0.69
N GLU A 231 18.47 -18.20 -1.87
CA GLU A 231 17.62 -18.62 -3.01
C GLU A 231 16.71 -19.84 -2.69
N PRO A 232 17.13 -20.86 -1.93
CA PRO A 232 16.23 -21.97 -1.57
C PRO A 232 14.98 -21.56 -0.79
N TYR A 233 15.01 -20.39 -0.15
CA TYR A 233 13.89 -19.84 0.62
C TYR A 233 12.99 -18.91 -0.19
N ARG A 234 13.33 -18.64 -1.46
CA ARG A 234 12.55 -17.74 -2.32
C ARG A 234 11.13 -18.23 -2.47
N LEU A 235 10.19 -17.36 -2.10
CA LEU A 235 8.78 -17.60 -2.34
C LEU A 235 8.46 -17.38 -3.83
N SER A 236 8.09 -18.46 -4.52
CA SER A 236 7.70 -18.44 -5.93
C SER A 236 6.19 -18.64 -6.03
N ILE A 237 5.46 -17.54 -6.07
CA ILE A 237 4.00 -17.51 -6.19
C ILE A 237 3.58 -16.46 -7.20
N HIS A 238 2.35 -16.59 -7.71
CA HIS A 238 1.76 -15.51 -8.49
C HIS A 238 1.51 -14.28 -7.57
N TYR A 239 1.79 -13.08 -8.05
CA TYR A 239 1.71 -11.86 -7.24
C TYR A 239 0.30 -11.56 -6.69
N ARG A 240 -0.76 -12.08 -7.33
CA ARG A 240 -2.14 -11.95 -6.85
C ARG A 240 -2.41 -12.73 -5.58
N ASP A 241 -1.65 -13.80 -5.36
CA ASP A 241 -1.90 -14.74 -4.28
C ASP A 241 -1.14 -14.40 -3.00
N ILE A 242 -0.33 -13.32 -3.04
CA ILE A 242 0.49 -12.90 -1.89
C ILE A 242 -0.35 -12.65 -0.62
N HIS A 243 -1.57 -12.13 -0.77
CA HIS A 243 -2.44 -11.86 0.39
C HIS A 243 -2.99 -13.15 1.00
N HIS A 244 -3.23 -14.21 0.21
CA HIS A 244 -3.57 -15.54 0.73
C HIS A 244 -2.40 -16.10 1.53
N VAL A 245 -1.19 -16.08 0.98
CA VAL A 245 0.03 -16.54 1.68
C VAL A 245 0.28 -15.71 2.93
N LEU A 246 0.12 -14.38 2.88
CA LEU A 246 0.30 -13.50 4.03
C LEU A 246 -0.71 -13.80 5.16
N ALA A 247 -1.98 -14.08 4.82
CA ALA A 247 -3.05 -14.34 5.79
C ALA A 247 -2.84 -15.60 6.62
N PHE A 248 -2.13 -16.61 6.07
CA PHE A 248 -1.85 -17.86 6.76
C PHE A 248 -0.44 -17.94 7.35
N ALA A 249 0.40 -16.93 7.14
CA ALA A 249 1.70 -16.85 7.78
C ALA A 249 1.58 -16.73 9.31
N SER A 250 2.47 -17.42 10.03
CA SER A 250 2.55 -17.30 11.49
C SER A 250 3.14 -15.96 11.93
N LEU A 251 3.98 -15.35 11.08
CA LEU A 251 4.62 -14.06 11.30
C LEU A 251 5.09 -13.49 9.96
N LEU A 252 4.96 -12.18 9.78
CA LEU A 252 5.68 -11.41 8.76
C LEU A 252 6.85 -10.68 9.40
N ILE A 253 8.06 -10.84 8.85
CA ILE A 253 9.24 -10.00 9.15
C ILE A 253 9.54 -9.19 7.90
N SER A 254 9.54 -7.85 7.99
CA SER A 254 9.58 -7.03 6.77
C SER A 254 10.26 -5.67 6.99
N ASP A 255 10.89 -5.16 5.93
CA ASP A 255 11.24 -3.74 5.79
C ASP A 255 10.23 -2.96 4.94
N SER A 256 9.17 -3.62 4.45
CA SER A 256 8.06 -2.99 3.73
C SER A 256 7.00 -2.44 4.68
N GLN A 257 6.75 -1.14 4.63
CA GLN A 257 5.69 -0.49 5.40
C GLN A 257 4.30 -0.95 4.93
N SER A 258 4.08 -0.97 3.62
CA SER A 258 2.79 -1.35 3.03
C SER A 258 2.36 -2.76 3.40
N MET A 259 3.29 -3.74 3.30
CA MET A 259 2.97 -5.13 3.58
C MET A 259 2.70 -5.39 5.07
N SER A 260 3.29 -4.58 5.97
CA SER A 260 2.98 -4.64 7.40
C SER A 260 1.58 -4.12 7.71
N VAL A 261 1.09 -3.10 6.99
CA VAL A 261 -0.32 -2.69 7.09
C VAL A 261 -1.24 -3.79 6.53
N GLU A 262 -0.89 -4.41 5.40
CA GLU A 262 -1.65 -5.54 4.83
C GLU A 262 -1.74 -6.72 5.80
N ALA A 263 -0.63 -7.08 6.45
CA ALA A 263 -0.60 -8.11 7.49
C ALA A 263 -1.56 -7.78 8.65
N ALA A 264 -1.56 -6.52 9.10
CA ALA A 264 -2.49 -6.07 10.16
C ALA A 264 -3.96 -6.21 9.73
N MET A 265 -4.30 -5.85 8.46
CA MET A 265 -5.67 -6.02 7.94
C MET A 265 -6.09 -7.50 7.90
N LEU A 266 -5.15 -8.40 7.71
CA LEU A 266 -5.39 -9.85 7.67
C LEU A 266 -5.33 -10.52 9.06
N GLY A 267 -4.89 -9.80 10.10
CA GLY A 267 -4.67 -10.33 11.44
C GLY A 267 -3.45 -11.26 11.52
N THR A 268 -2.46 -11.02 10.68
CA THR A 268 -1.16 -11.68 10.72
C THR A 268 -0.19 -10.83 11.53
N PRO A 269 0.45 -11.36 12.56
CA PRO A 269 1.47 -10.61 13.30
C PRO A 269 2.58 -10.16 12.38
N SER A 270 3.07 -8.92 12.55
CA SER A 270 4.16 -8.42 11.74
C SER A 270 5.19 -7.63 12.55
N ILE A 271 6.47 -7.78 12.16
CA ILE A 271 7.57 -6.98 12.67
C ILE A 271 8.14 -6.17 11.51
N ARG A 272 8.15 -4.85 11.67
CA ARG A 272 8.77 -3.91 10.74
C ARG A 272 10.18 -3.58 11.20
N PHE A 273 11.18 -3.95 10.42
CA PHE A 273 12.57 -3.59 10.69
C PHE A 273 12.99 -2.44 9.79
N SER A 274 12.81 -1.21 10.26
CA SER A 274 12.98 -0.01 9.43
C SER A 274 13.14 1.27 10.26
N ASP A 275 13.92 2.21 9.73
CA ASP A 275 14.08 3.56 10.30
C ASP A 275 12.85 4.46 10.13
N PHE A 276 11.79 3.96 9.50
CA PHE A 276 10.48 4.61 9.49
C PHE A 276 9.69 4.46 10.80
N LYS A 277 10.17 3.68 11.76
CA LYS A 277 9.51 3.56 13.09
C LYS A 277 9.30 4.95 13.71
N GLY A 278 8.08 5.22 14.18
CA GLY A 278 7.67 6.50 14.77
C GLY A 278 7.40 7.62 13.78
N ARG A 279 7.36 7.34 12.46
CA ARG A 279 7.21 8.36 11.41
C ARG A 279 5.93 8.23 10.58
N ILE A 280 5.23 7.10 10.66
CA ILE A 280 4.04 6.79 9.86
C ILE A 280 2.87 6.55 10.80
N SER A 281 1.98 7.53 10.89
CA SER A 281 0.88 7.56 11.88
C SER A 281 -0.05 6.35 11.80
N VAL A 282 -0.34 5.84 10.60
CA VAL A 282 -1.15 4.62 10.42
C VAL A 282 -0.52 3.40 11.09
N LEU A 283 0.79 3.25 10.97
CA LEU A 283 1.52 2.12 11.55
C LEU A 283 1.67 2.28 13.06
N GLU A 284 1.83 3.51 13.55
CA GLU A 284 1.85 3.81 14.99
C GLU A 284 0.48 3.49 15.62
N GLU A 285 -0.64 3.88 14.98
CA GLU A 285 -1.98 3.52 15.45
C GLU A 285 -2.19 2.00 15.49
N LEU A 286 -1.77 1.28 14.45
CA LEU A 286 -1.86 -0.19 14.39
C LEU A 286 -1.01 -0.89 15.46
N GLU A 287 0.13 -0.30 15.84
CA GLU A 287 1.01 -0.80 16.90
C GLU A 287 0.46 -0.48 18.30
N GLU A 288 0.13 0.79 18.57
CA GLU A 288 -0.22 1.27 19.90
C GLU A 288 -1.64 0.89 20.30
N ASN A 289 -2.63 1.05 19.41
CA ASN A 289 -4.04 0.84 19.75
C ASN A 289 -4.49 -0.61 19.55
N TYR A 290 -3.89 -1.31 18.57
CA TYR A 290 -4.34 -2.65 18.20
C TYR A 290 -3.29 -3.73 18.38
N GLN A 291 -2.01 -3.39 18.55
CA GLN A 291 -0.91 -4.35 18.68
C GLN A 291 -0.88 -5.38 17.53
N LEU A 292 -1.17 -4.94 16.31
CA LEU A 292 -1.20 -5.77 15.11
C LEU A 292 0.14 -5.79 14.36
N THR A 293 1.02 -4.81 14.63
CA THR A 293 2.37 -4.72 14.06
C THR A 293 3.35 -4.19 15.11
N PHE A 294 4.64 -4.41 14.92
CA PHE A 294 5.69 -3.93 15.84
C PHE A 294 6.83 -3.31 15.04
N GLY A 295 7.16 -2.06 15.31
CA GLY A 295 8.27 -1.37 14.67
C GLY A 295 9.57 -1.54 15.45
N ILE A 296 10.66 -1.91 14.76
CA ILE A 296 12.01 -2.01 15.33
C ILE A 296 12.95 -1.25 14.42
N LYS A 297 13.79 -0.39 14.99
CA LYS A 297 14.80 0.37 14.24
C LYS A 297 15.92 -0.52 13.74
N THR A 298 16.58 -0.10 12.66
CA THR A 298 17.64 -0.90 12.01
C THR A 298 18.93 -1.01 12.85
N ASP A 299 19.12 -0.15 13.83
CA ASP A 299 20.21 -0.22 14.80
C ASP A 299 19.92 -1.16 16.00
N GLU A 300 18.74 -1.81 16.03
CA GLU A 300 18.30 -2.70 17.12
C GLU A 300 18.09 -4.18 16.65
N PRO A 301 19.04 -4.84 15.97
CA PRO A 301 18.83 -6.18 15.42
C PRO A 301 18.59 -7.27 16.47
N GLU A 302 19.09 -7.11 17.71
CA GLU A 302 18.82 -8.06 18.79
C GLU A 302 17.34 -8.00 19.24
N LYS A 303 16.73 -6.80 19.29
CA LYS A 303 15.29 -6.66 19.55
C LYS A 303 14.43 -7.34 18.50
N LEU A 304 14.89 -7.34 17.22
CA LEU A 304 14.20 -8.09 16.16
C LEU A 304 14.16 -9.59 16.49
N LYS A 305 15.29 -10.16 16.91
CA LYS A 305 15.39 -11.59 17.25
C LYS A 305 14.53 -11.92 18.49
N GLU A 306 14.59 -11.08 19.52
CA GLU A 306 13.82 -11.23 20.75
C GLU A 306 12.31 -11.19 20.45
N LYS A 307 11.83 -10.18 19.71
CA LYS A 307 10.42 -10.04 19.36
C LYS A 307 9.95 -11.18 18.45
N THR A 308 10.77 -11.66 17.54
CA THR A 308 10.48 -12.83 16.72
C THR A 308 10.28 -14.07 17.61
N ALA A 309 11.20 -14.31 18.54
CA ALA A 309 11.08 -15.44 19.46
C ALA A 309 9.86 -15.32 20.40
N GLU A 310 9.57 -14.13 20.90
CA GLU A 310 8.38 -13.85 21.69
C GLU A 310 7.10 -14.25 20.94
N LEU A 311 6.90 -13.72 19.73
CA LEU A 311 5.70 -13.97 18.95
C LEU A 311 5.55 -15.45 18.54
N LEU A 312 6.64 -16.10 18.12
CA LEU A 312 6.60 -17.51 17.69
C LEU A 312 6.43 -18.49 18.83
N ARG A 313 6.72 -18.10 20.09
CA ARG A 313 6.47 -18.93 21.31
C ARG A 313 5.05 -18.79 21.86
N MET A 314 4.28 -17.79 21.40
CA MET A 314 2.88 -17.66 21.83
C MET A 314 2.06 -18.86 21.36
N SER A 315 1.42 -19.59 22.29
CA SER A 315 0.60 -20.79 21.98
C SER A 315 -0.55 -20.46 21.01
N ASP A 316 -1.20 -19.31 21.22
CA ASP A 316 -2.40 -18.89 20.51
C ASP A 316 -2.22 -17.61 19.71
N VAL A 317 -1.03 -17.41 19.10
CA VAL A 317 -0.68 -16.19 18.38
C VAL A 317 -1.73 -15.85 17.31
N ARG A 318 -2.18 -16.82 16.52
CA ARG A 318 -3.18 -16.61 15.48
C ARG A 318 -4.53 -16.15 16.05
N ALA A 319 -5.05 -16.83 17.08
CA ALA A 319 -6.30 -16.46 17.72
C ALA A 319 -6.23 -15.05 18.33
N THR A 320 -5.13 -14.75 19.02
CA THR A 320 -4.89 -13.43 19.62
C THR A 320 -4.91 -12.32 18.56
N PHE A 321 -4.21 -12.51 17.44
CA PHE A 321 -4.15 -11.49 16.39
C PHE A 321 -5.46 -11.37 15.61
N GLN A 322 -6.21 -12.45 15.45
CA GLN A 322 -7.57 -12.37 14.87
C GLN A 322 -8.53 -11.61 15.81
N GLN A 323 -8.46 -11.76 17.13
CA GLN A 323 -9.22 -10.93 18.05
C GLN A 323 -8.86 -9.44 17.95
N ARG A 324 -7.56 -9.12 17.89
CA ARG A 324 -7.07 -7.75 17.69
C ARG A 324 -7.56 -7.17 16.37
N ARG A 325 -7.54 -7.97 15.30
CA ARG A 325 -8.10 -7.61 13.99
C ARG A 325 -9.60 -7.35 14.08
N GLN A 326 -10.36 -8.20 14.75
CA GLN A 326 -11.82 -7.99 14.93
C GLN A 326 -12.10 -6.69 15.68
N LYS A 327 -11.35 -6.39 16.75
CA LYS A 327 -11.45 -5.09 17.43
C LYS A 327 -11.19 -3.95 16.45
N MET A 328 -10.12 -3.99 15.70
CA MET A 328 -9.80 -2.97 14.69
C MET A 328 -10.93 -2.83 13.68
N LEU A 329 -11.43 -3.92 13.11
CA LEU A 329 -12.52 -3.89 12.12
C LEU A 329 -13.84 -3.35 12.69
N SER A 330 -14.11 -3.53 13.99
CA SER A 330 -15.31 -2.96 14.64
C SER A 330 -15.24 -1.43 14.81
N GLU A 331 -14.05 -0.86 14.77
CA GLU A 331 -13.79 0.58 14.94
C GLU A 331 -13.49 1.28 13.59
N LYS A 332 -13.26 0.52 12.53
CA LYS A 332 -12.89 1.04 11.20
C LYS A 332 -13.98 0.76 10.17
N ILE A 333 -14.07 1.62 9.19
CA ILE A 333 -15.09 1.56 8.15
C ILE A 333 -14.66 0.72 6.94
N ASP A 334 -15.64 0.32 6.12
CA ASP A 334 -15.41 -0.14 4.75
C ASP A 334 -14.95 1.04 3.89
N VAL A 335 -13.65 1.06 3.59
CA VAL A 335 -13.01 2.20 2.92
C VAL A 335 -13.39 2.29 1.44
N ALA A 336 -13.70 1.15 0.77
CA ALA A 336 -14.15 1.19 -0.61
C ALA A 336 -15.58 1.77 -0.70
N ALA A 337 -16.47 1.35 0.19
CA ALA A 337 -17.83 1.92 0.27
C ALA A 337 -17.78 3.42 0.61
N PHE A 338 -16.91 3.82 1.55
CA PHE A 338 -16.70 5.24 1.86
C PHE A 338 -16.23 6.04 0.63
N LEU A 339 -15.23 5.54 -0.09
CA LEU A 339 -14.67 6.23 -1.27
C LEU A 339 -15.73 6.36 -2.37
N THR A 340 -16.53 5.32 -2.62
CA THR A 340 -17.65 5.34 -3.57
C THR A 340 -18.64 6.43 -3.18
N ALA A 341 -19.17 6.38 -1.95
CA ALA A 341 -20.14 7.36 -1.46
C ALA A 341 -19.60 8.80 -1.45
N PHE A 342 -18.31 8.98 -1.09
CA PHE A 342 -17.66 10.29 -1.16
C PHE A 342 -17.63 10.86 -2.58
N ILE A 343 -17.33 10.02 -3.58
CA ILE A 343 -17.27 10.45 -4.98
C ILE A 343 -18.68 10.78 -5.49
N GLU A 344 -19.67 9.95 -5.22
CA GLU A 344 -21.04 10.13 -5.68
C GLU A 344 -21.69 11.39 -5.12
N ASN A 345 -21.49 11.63 -3.82
CA ASN A 345 -22.03 12.82 -3.15
C ASN A 345 -21.15 14.07 -3.33
N TYR A 346 -20.08 13.99 -4.11
CA TYR A 346 -19.14 15.11 -4.26
C TYR A 346 -19.77 16.40 -4.77
N PRO A 347 -20.75 16.40 -5.70
CA PRO A 347 -21.43 17.62 -6.12
C PRO A 347 -22.10 18.39 -4.97
N GLU A 348 -22.54 17.69 -3.91
CA GLU A 348 -23.20 18.27 -2.73
C GLU A 348 -22.22 18.76 -1.66
N ILE A 349 -21.01 18.20 -1.63
CA ILE A 349 -19.93 18.51 -0.66
C ILE A 349 -19.17 19.79 -1.05
N ARG A 350 -19.38 20.31 -2.24
CA ARG A 350 -18.62 21.39 -2.88
C ARG A 350 -18.88 22.80 -2.35
#